data_30262f6a078d5df187f1b6adfa339a11
#
_entry.id   30262f6a078d5df187f1b6adfa339a11
#
_cell.length_a   1.000
_cell.length_b   1.000
_cell.length_c   1.000
_cell.angle_alpha   90.00
_cell.angle_beta   90.00
_cell.angle_gamma   90.00
#
_symmetry.space_group_name_H-M   'P 1'
#
loop_
_entity.id
_entity.type
_entity.pdbx_description
1 polymer ?
#
loop_
_entity_poly.entity_id
_entity_poly.type
_entity_poly.pdbx_seq_one_letter_code
_entity_poly.pdbx_strand_id
1 'polypeptide(L)'
;SDGENLFQYALQRERLEQNLRHDLKMQPDIISGDLTIGSSYTYGEYRLSQHLADLAKNYPELYIHVYLNNSDTVLQHIKNNTIDLGIIEKEVQSNIIHSRRIAQDEIVLIRKKSSSSNKSICFIRERGSGTRVYQENALSQMTSSSYLVEINNTNLIKNMVHADKGFSIVSKSTLTPYDLEKLEVTNLDIKRYFYLVIHKDKYIDTKLNEVIKNLIS
;
A
#
# COMPACT_ATOMS: atom_id res chain seq x y z
N SER A 1 27.63 -2.52 0.80
CA SER A 1 28.98 -2.86 1.33
C SER A 1 28.83 -3.62 2.64
N ASP A 2 29.92 -4.28 3.09
CA ASP A 2 29.92 -5.03 4.37
C ASP A 2 29.60 -4.11 5.56
N GLY A 3 30.03 -2.83 5.51
CA GLY A 3 29.69 -1.83 6.51
C GLY A 3 28.21 -1.49 6.57
N GLU A 4 27.54 -1.47 5.44
CA GLU A 4 26.09 -1.24 5.36
C GLU A 4 25.30 -2.44 5.92
N ASN A 5 25.76 -3.65 5.61
CA ASN A 5 25.20 -4.88 6.19
C ASN A 5 25.39 -4.90 7.70
N LEU A 6 26.59 -4.61 8.19
CA LEU A 6 26.88 -4.54 9.63
C LEU A 6 26.01 -3.50 10.34
N PHE A 7 25.82 -2.31 9.75
CA PHE A 7 24.95 -1.28 10.27
C PHE A 7 23.50 -1.73 10.38
N GLN A 8 22.97 -2.42 9.36
CA GLN A 8 21.62 -2.97 9.38
C GLN A 8 21.45 -4.04 10.46
N TYR A 9 22.43 -4.92 10.65
CA TYR A 9 22.40 -5.90 11.74
C TYR A 9 22.48 -5.23 13.12
N ALA A 10 23.25 -4.17 13.27
CA ALA A 10 23.34 -3.41 14.52
C ALA A 10 21.99 -2.77 14.88
N LEU A 11 21.30 -2.17 13.90
CA LEU A 11 19.95 -1.62 14.10
C LEU A 11 18.92 -2.68 14.47
N GLN A 12 18.98 -3.85 13.84
CA GLN A 12 18.09 -4.98 14.19
C GLN A 12 18.32 -5.46 15.61
N ARG A 13 19.57 -5.59 16.03
CA ARG A 13 19.93 -5.99 17.38
C ARG A 13 19.43 -4.97 18.41
N GLU A 14 19.63 -3.68 18.16
CA GLU A 14 19.16 -2.62 19.05
C GLU A 14 17.63 -2.66 19.23
N ARG A 15 16.89 -2.85 18.14
CA ARG A 15 15.42 -3.03 18.18
C ARG A 15 15.00 -4.27 18.96
N LEU A 16 15.69 -5.41 18.79
CA LEU A 16 15.43 -6.62 19.55
C LEU A 16 15.70 -6.44 21.04
N GLU A 17 16.78 -5.75 21.41
CA GLU A 17 17.07 -5.43 22.80
C GLU A 17 16.02 -4.47 23.42
N GLN A 18 15.57 -3.48 22.66
CA GLN A 18 14.49 -2.57 23.10
C GLN A 18 13.18 -3.32 23.32
N ASN A 19 12.80 -4.21 22.38
CA ASN A 19 11.62 -5.04 22.50
C ASN A 19 11.72 -5.98 23.70
N LEU A 20 12.86 -6.65 23.90
CA LEU A 20 13.09 -7.52 25.05
C LEU A 20 12.99 -6.76 26.37
N ARG A 21 13.60 -5.57 26.47
CA ARG A 21 13.49 -4.72 27.67
C ARG A 21 12.06 -4.27 27.92
N HIS A 22 11.31 -4.04 26.84
CA HIS A 22 9.90 -3.69 26.88
C HIS A 22 9.08 -4.87 27.40
N ASP A 23 9.22 -6.06 26.82
CA ASP A 23 8.50 -7.28 27.21
C ASP A 23 8.79 -7.69 28.67
N LEU A 24 10.02 -7.46 29.15
CA LEU A 24 10.41 -7.75 30.53
C LEU A 24 9.90 -6.72 31.56
N LYS A 25 9.55 -5.51 31.15
CA LYS A 25 9.07 -4.42 32.02
C LYS A 25 7.56 -4.29 32.07
N MET A 26 6.85 -4.92 31.14
CA MET A 26 5.42 -4.72 31.00
C MET A 26 4.58 -5.52 31.98
N GLN A 27 3.58 -4.85 32.52
CA GLN A 27 2.35 -5.52 32.91
C GLN A 27 1.72 -6.16 31.66
N PRO A 28 1.27 -7.42 31.70
CA PRO A 28 0.87 -8.19 30.50
C PRO A 28 -0.27 -7.59 29.67
N ASP A 29 -0.91 -6.52 30.14
CA ASP A 29 -2.12 -5.97 29.56
C ASP A 29 -1.95 -4.63 28.79
N ILE A 30 -0.75 -4.00 28.80
CA ILE A 30 -0.55 -2.69 28.15
C ILE A 30 0.25 -2.87 26.86
N ILE A 31 -0.41 -2.64 25.73
CA ILE A 31 0.24 -2.62 24.41
C ILE A 31 0.78 -1.22 24.14
N SER A 32 2.12 -1.09 24.07
CA SER A 32 2.80 0.18 23.93
C SER A 32 4.09 0.08 23.12
N GLY A 33 4.73 1.22 22.86
CA GLY A 33 6.00 1.34 22.15
C GLY A 33 5.83 1.64 20.65
N ASP A 34 6.95 1.65 19.93
CA ASP A 34 6.99 2.04 18.51
C ASP A 34 6.64 0.88 17.60
N LEU A 35 5.92 1.19 16.51
CA LEU A 35 5.63 0.27 15.42
C LEU A 35 5.62 1.02 14.09
N THR A 36 6.27 0.46 13.07
CA THR A 36 6.41 1.06 11.75
C THR A 36 5.66 0.27 10.70
N ILE A 37 4.69 0.91 10.06
CA ILE A 37 3.87 0.35 8.98
C ILE A 37 4.28 0.98 7.65
N GLY A 38 4.71 0.18 6.68
CA GLY A 38 4.81 0.61 5.28
C GLY A 38 3.54 0.28 4.52
N SER A 39 3.00 1.19 3.73
CA SER A 39 1.81 0.89 2.92
C SER A 39 1.96 1.40 1.51
N SER A 40 1.38 0.65 0.54
CA SER A 40 1.13 1.19 -0.79
C SER A 40 0.21 2.40 -0.69
N TYR A 41 0.36 3.36 -1.62
CA TYR A 41 -0.44 4.59 -1.61
C TYR A 41 -1.95 4.30 -1.61
N THR A 42 -2.42 3.35 -2.41
CA THR A 42 -3.86 3.07 -2.50
C THR A 42 -4.44 2.58 -1.17
N TYR A 43 -3.80 1.61 -0.52
CA TYR A 43 -4.31 1.12 0.77
C TYR A 43 -4.12 2.17 1.86
N GLY A 44 -2.97 2.81 1.91
CA GLY A 44 -2.62 3.79 2.92
C GLY A 44 -3.53 5.02 2.93
N GLU A 45 -3.80 5.59 1.74
CA GLU A 45 -4.62 6.81 1.61
C GLU A 45 -6.12 6.55 1.77
N TYR A 46 -6.61 5.37 1.37
CA TYR A 46 -8.05 5.15 1.22
C TYR A 46 -8.64 4.09 2.16
N ARG A 47 -7.82 3.29 2.83
CA ARG A 47 -8.31 2.21 3.70
C ARG A 47 -7.67 2.18 5.09
N LEU A 48 -6.39 2.55 5.22
CA LEU A 48 -5.64 2.40 6.46
C LEU A 48 -6.15 3.32 7.59
N SER A 49 -6.76 4.45 7.25
CA SER A 49 -7.22 5.46 8.22
C SER A 49 -8.17 4.90 9.28
N GLN A 50 -9.10 4.02 8.89
CA GLN A 50 -10.04 3.40 9.83
C GLN A 50 -9.30 2.50 10.84
N HIS A 51 -8.39 1.68 10.35
CA HIS A 51 -7.57 0.81 11.19
C HIS A 51 -6.69 1.62 12.17
N LEU A 52 -6.10 2.72 11.71
CA LEU A 52 -5.31 3.61 12.57
C LEU A 52 -6.16 4.28 13.65
N ALA A 53 -7.38 4.68 13.33
CA ALA A 53 -8.30 5.25 14.31
C ALA A 53 -8.68 4.23 15.40
N ASP A 54 -8.96 2.98 15.01
CA ASP A 54 -9.28 1.91 15.94
C ASP A 54 -8.08 1.54 16.81
N LEU A 55 -6.88 1.47 16.24
CA LEU A 55 -5.64 1.20 16.97
C LEU A 55 -5.34 2.33 17.96
N ALA A 56 -5.43 3.59 17.57
CA ALA A 56 -5.20 4.74 18.45
C ALA A 56 -6.20 4.80 19.62
N LYS A 57 -7.44 4.38 19.39
CA LYS A 57 -8.47 4.30 20.44
C LYS A 57 -8.21 3.18 21.42
N ASN A 58 -7.82 1.99 20.93
CA ASN A 58 -7.68 0.79 21.74
C ASN A 58 -6.32 0.69 22.44
N TYR A 59 -5.27 1.31 21.83
CA TYR A 59 -3.89 1.23 22.30
C TYR A 59 -3.24 2.62 22.33
N PRO A 60 -3.63 3.50 23.27
CA PRO A 60 -3.20 4.90 23.30
C PRO A 60 -1.69 5.09 23.57
N GLU A 61 -1.01 4.05 24.08
CA GLU A 61 0.44 4.06 24.33
C GLU A 61 1.24 3.48 23.15
N LEU A 62 0.56 3.06 22.05
CA LEU A 62 1.19 2.58 20.86
C LEU A 62 1.52 3.76 19.92
N TYR A 63 2.78 3.97 19.61
CA TYR A 63 3.23 4.99 18.68
C TYR A 63 3.45 4.38 17.28
N ILE A 64 2.57 4.72 16.34
CA ILE A 64 2.58 4.14 15.00
C ILE A 64 3.18 5.13 14.00
N HIS A 65 4.26 4.72 13.34
CA HIS A 65 4.82 5.42 12.18
C HIS A 65 4.28 4.79 10.90
N VAL A 66 3.74 5.62 10.00
CA VAL A 66 3.22 5.17 8.70
C VAL A 66 4.02 5.78 7.57
N TYR A 67 4.57 4.93 6.70
CA TYR A 67 5.27 5.34 5.49
C TYR A 67 4.50 4.90 4.25
N LEU A 68 4.08 5.87 3.42
CA LEU A 68 3.43 5.59 2.15
C LEU A 68 4.47 5.58 1.02
N ASN A 69 4.45 4.51 0.24
CA ASN A 69 5.31 4.38 -0.93
C ASN A 69 4.70 3.41 -1.96
N ASN A 70 5.35 3.17 -3.09
CA ASN A 70 4.91 2.11 -3.97
C ASN A 70 5.25 0.71 -3.41
N SER A 71 4.61 -0.33 -3.96
CA SER A 71 4.73 -1.70 -3.45
C SER A 71 6.17 -2.24 -3.45
N ASP A 72 6.99 -1.87 -4.43
CA ASP A 72 8.37 -2.35 -4.51
C ASP A 72 9.24 -1.74 -3.42
N THR A 73 9.07 -0.45 -3.14
CA THR A 73 9.78 0.23 -2.07
C THR A 73 9.37 -0.32 -0.69
N VAL A 74 8.07 -0.53 -0.45
CA VAL A 74 7.59 -1.17 0.78
C VAL A 74 8.23 -2.56 0.95
N LEU A 75 8.29 -3.36 -0.12
CA LEU A 75 8.93 -4.68 -0.08
C LEU A 75 10.43 -4.62 0.22
N GLN A 76 11.16 -3.61 -0.29
CA GLN A 76 12.57 -3.44 0.04
C GLN A 76 12.73 -3.10 1.53
N HIS A 77 11.89 -2.25 2.09
CA HIS A 77 11.90 -1.95 3.52
C HIS A 77 11.63 -3.19 4.38
N ILE A 78 10.69 -4.07 3.98
CA ILE A 78 10.44 -5.36 4.66
C ILE A 78 11.67 -6.26 4.58
N LYS A 79 12.28 -6.42 3.39
CA LYS A 79 13.49 -7.25 3.20
C LYS A 79 14.66 -6.78 4.06
N ASN A 80 14.79 -5.47 4.24
CA ASN A 80 15.84 -4.85 5.03
C ASN A 80 15.49 -4.73 6.52
N ASN A 81 14.31 -5.23 6.96
CA ASN A 81 13.79 -5.09 8.32
C ASN A 81 13.75 -3.64 8.86
N THR A 82 13.61 -2.65 7.99
CA THR A 82 13.51 -1.23 8.37
C THR A 82 12.09 -0.80 8.72
N ILE A 83 11.09 -1.63 8.45
CA ILE A 83 9.69 -1.51 8.89
C ILE A 83 9.22 -2.83 9.49
N ASP A 84 8.19 -2.78 10.33
CA ASP A 84 7.70 -3.94 11.06
C ASP A 84 6.74 -4.79 10.22
N LEU A 85 5.85 -4.14 9.49
CA LEU A 85 4.94 -4.78 8.54
C LEU A 85 4.70 -3.88 7.32
N GLY A 86 4.27 -4.48 6.22
CA GLY A 86 3.94 -3.78 4.98
C GLY A 86 2.57 -4.18 4.46
N ILE A 87 1.93 -3.27 3.71
CA ILE A 87 0.71 -3.56 2.95
C ILE A 87 0.94 -3.17 1.49
N ILE A 88 0.78 -4.15 0.60
CA ILE A 88 1.09 -4.01 -0.83
C ILE A 88 -0.04 -4.52 -1.71
N GLU A 89 0.03 -4.24 -3.00
CA GLU A 89 -1.04 -4.49 -3.99
C GLU A 89 -0.74 -5.65 -4.93
N LYS A 90 0.26 -6.45 -4.63
CA LYS A 90 0.65 -7.61 -5.44
C LYS A 90 1.03 -8.79 -4.57
N GLU A 91 0.78 -9.99 -5.08
CA GLU A 91 1.26 -11.21 -4.44
C GLU A 91 2.78 -11.30 -4.50
N VAL A 92 3.37 -11.79 -3.42
CA VAL A 92 4.82 -11.98 -3.31
C VAL A 92 5.12 -13.44 -3.01
N GLN A 93 5.86 -14.06 -3.91
CA GLN A 93 6.47 -15.38 -3.67
C GLN A 93 7.92 -15.15 -3.24
N SER A 94 8.22 -15.40 -1.99
CA SER A 94 9.55 -15.13 -1.43
C SER A 94 9.89 -16.12 -0.31
N ASN A 95 11.15 -16.49 -0.24
CA ASN A 95 11.66 -17.35 0.85
C ASN A 95 11.86 -16.57 2.16
N ILE A 96 11.88 -15.25 2.13
CA ILE A 96 12.17 -14.38 3.28
C ILE A 96 11.00 -13.47 3.68
N ILE A 97 9.84 -13.58 3.01
CA ILE A 97 8.66 -12.77 3.31
C ILE A 97 7.45 -13.69 3.53
N HIS A 98 6.74 -13.47 4.63
CA HIS A 98 5.38 -13.96 4.80
C HIS A 98 4.40 -12.97 4.17
N SER A 99 3.51 -13.48 3.33
CA SER A 99 2.48 -12.69 2.65
C SER A 99 1.11 -13.28 2.93
N ARG A 100 0.17 -12.44 3.36
CA ARG A 100 -1.22 -12.82 3.64
C ARG A 100 -2.18 -11.85 2.96
N ARG A 101 -3.15 -12.38 2.21
CA ARG A 101 -4.24 -11.58 1.64
C ARG A 101 -5.14 -11.03 2.75
N ILE A 102 -5.42 -9.72 2.71
CA ILE A 102 -6.22 -9.02 3.73
C ILE A 102 -7.46 -8.33 3.18
N ALA A 103 -7.48 -7.89 1.93
CA ALA A 103 -8.63 -7.23 1.35
C ALA A 103 -8.69 -7.42 -0.17
N GLN A 104 -9.91 -7.32 -0.73
CA GLN A 104 -10.13 -7.32 -2.17
C GLN A 104 -10.40 -5.90 -2.66
N ASP A 105 -10.06 -5.64 -3.91
CA ASP A 105 -10.28 -4.41 -4.64
C ASP A 105 -10.60 -4.69 -6.10
N GLU A 106 -11.15 -3.70 -6.81
CA GLU A 106 -11.47 -3.76 -8.23
C GLU A 106 -10.69 -2.72 -8.99
N ILE A 107 -10.28 -3.05 -10.19
CA ILE A 107 -9.62 -2.13 -11.11
C ILE A 107 -10.63 -1.67 -12.15
N VAL A 108 -10.73 -0.36 -12.31
CA VAL A 108 -11.69 0.28 -13.21
C VAL A 108 -11.02 1.29 -14.13
N LEU A 109 -11.59 1.50 -15.31
CA LEU A 109 -11.21 2.58 -16.19
C LEU A 109 -12.05 3.82 -15.86
N ILE A 110 -11.41 4.98 -15.81
CA ILE A 110 -12.05 6.26 -15.58
C ILE A 110 -11.82 7.22 -16.75
N ARG A 111 -12.89 7.90 -17.16
CA ARG A 111 -12.90 8.99 -18.13
C ARG A 111 -13.80 10.11 -17.62
N LYS A 112 -13.66 11.31 -18.14
CA LYS A 112 -14.62 12.37 -17.87
C LYS A 112 -15.96 12.06 -18.55
N LYS A 113 -17.07 12.21 -17.82
CA LYS A 113 -18.41 12.16 -18.42
C LYS A 113 -18.53 13.25 -19.49
N SER A 114 -19.14 12.91 -20.63
CA SER A 114 -19.33 13.85 -21.77
C SER A 114 -18.02 14.39 -22.32
N SER A 115 -16.96 13.58 -22.31
CA SER A 115 -15.70 13.95 -22.99
C SER A 115 -15.93 14.12 -24.48
N SER A 116 -15.56 15.29 -25.00
CA SER A 116 -15.50 15.57 -26.45
C SER A 116 -14.12 15.23 -27.05
N SER A 117 -13.22 14.76 -26.21
CA SER A 117 -11.81 14.59 -26.58
C SER A 117 -11.54 13.19 -27.11
N ASN A 118 -11.15 13.09 -28.36
CA ASN A 118 -10.58 11.88 -28.98
C ASN A 118 -9.14 11.58 -28.51
N LYS A 119 -8.75 12.10 -27.33
CA LYS A 119 -7.36 11.99 -26.85
C LYS A 119 -7.07 10.59 -26.33
N SER A 120 -6.18 9.91 -27.01
CA SER A 120 -5.62 8.62 -26.61
C SER A 120 -4.51 8.76 -25.55
N ILE A 121 -4.65 9.68 -24.58
CA ILE A 121 -3.68 9.83 -23.51
C ILE A 121 -4.14 8.98 -22.32
N CYS A 122 -3.29 8.06 -21.89
CA CYS A 122 -3.49 7.28 -20.68
C CYS A 122 -2.51 7.72 -19.60
N PHE A 123 -3.02 8.12 -18.45
CA PHE A 123 -2.21 8.41 -17.26
C PHE A 123 -1.97 7.11 -16.51
N ILE A 124 -0.72 6.75 -16.30
CA ILE A 124 -0.33 5.50 -15.65
C ILE A 124 0.57 5.77 -14.45
N ARG A 125 0.56 4.84 -13.51
CA ARG A 125 1.41 4.91 -12.33
C ARG A 125 2.87 4.61 -12.70
N GLU A 126 3.74 5.02 -11.80
CA GLU A 126 5.18 4.77 -11.90
C GLU A 126 5.52 3.27 -11.81
N ARG A 127 6.72 2.91 -12.29
CA ARG A 127 7.28 1.57 -12.10
C ARG A 127 7.43 1.26 -10.61
N GLY A 128 7.16 0.01 -10.24
CA GLY A 128 7.13 -0.41 -8.83
C GLY A 128 5.77 -0.25 -8.14
N SER A 129 4.83 0.50 -8.73
CA SER A 129 3.45 0.52 -8.27
C SER A 129 2.74 -0.81 -8.55
N GLY A 130 2.03 -1.35 -7.55
CA GLY A 130 1.18 -2.52 -7.76
C GLY A 130 0.05 -2.27 -8.76
N THR A 131 -0.49 -1.05 -8.81
CA THR A 131 -1.52 -0.65 -9.79
C THR A 131 -0.98 -0.66 -11.22
N ARG A 132 0.29 -0.31 -11.44
CA ARG A 132 0.93 -0.28 -12.76
C ARG A 132 0.82 -1.60 -13.51
N VAL A 133 0.99 -2.73 -12.83
CA VAL A 133 0.90 -4.06 -13.44
C VAL A 133 -0.49 -4.28 -14.06
N TYR A 134 -1.54 -3.88 -13.35
CA TYR A 134 -2.90 -3.99 -13.85
C TYR A 134 -3.20 -3.01 -14.99
N GLN A 135 -2.62 -1.81 -14.95
CA GLN A 135 -2.72 -0.83 -16.04
C GLN A 135 -2.11 -1.37 -17.34
N GLU A 136 -0.90 -1.89 -17.28
CA GLU A 136 -0.20 -2.46 -18.45
C GLU A 136 -0.96 -3.65 -19.03
N ASN A 137 -1.44 -4.56 -18.18
CA ASN A 137 -2.23 -5.71 -18.61
C ASN A 137 -3.55 -5.29 -19.28
N ALA A 138 -4.28 -4.33 -18.70
CA ALA A 138 -5.51 -3.85 -19.29
C ALA A 138 -5.28 -3.10 -20.62
N LEU A 139 -4.23 -2.27 -20.69
CA LEU A 139 -3.86 -1.55 -21.91
C LEU A 139 -3.43 -2.49 -23.03
N SER A 140 -2.76 -3.60 -22.72
CA SER A 140 -2.36 -4.60 -23.74
C SER A 140 -3.55 -5.29 -24.41
N GLN A 141 -4.72 -5.28 -23.79
CA GLN A 141 -5.97 -5.84 -24.32
C GLN A 141 -6.80 -4.80 -25.11
N MET A 142 -6.40 -3.51 -25.05
CA MET A 142 -7.09 -2.46 -25.79
C MET A 142 -6.58 -2.37 -27.23
N THR A 143 -7.51 -2.26 -28.17
CA THR A 143 -7.20 -2.20 -29.61
C THR A 143 -6.62 -0.86 -30.07
N SER A 144 -6.72 0.19 -29.24
CA SER A 144 -6.24 1.53 -29.57
C SER A 144 -4.89 1.83 -28.92
N SER A 145 -3.94 2.32 -29.71
CA SER A 145 -2.68 2.85 -29.17
C SER A 145 -2.92 4.12 -28.37
N SER A 146 -2.37 4.16 -27.15
CA SER A 146 -2.47 5.32 -26.25
C SER A 146 -1.09 5.93 -26.01
N TYR A 147 -1.03 7.25 -25.94
CA TYR A 147 0.14 7.96 -25.45
C TYR A 147 0.19 7.86 -23.93
N LEU A 148 1.29 7.37 -23.36
CA LEU A 148 1.41 7.12 -21.92
C LEU A 148 2.08 8.30 -21.23
N VAL A 149 1.47 8.76 -20.14
CA VAL A 149 2.06 9.74 -19.21
C VAL A 149 2.18 9.10 -17.85
N GLU A 150 3.42 8.95 -17.37
CA GLU A 150 3.70 8.34 -16.07
C GLU A 150 3.57 9.38 -14.94
N ILE A 151 2.82 9.04 -13.89
CA ILE A 151 2.55 9.89 -12.73
C ILE A 151 2.55 9.02 -11.47
N ASN A 152 3.32 9.40 -10.46
CA ASN A 152 3.44 8.67 -9.20
C ASN A 152 2.38 9.03 -8.13
N ASN A 153 1.35 9.75 -8.52
CA ASN A 153 0.29 10.20 -7.61
C ASN A 153 -1.11 9.97 -8.21
N THR A 154 -1.94 9.17 -7.54
CA THR A 154 -3.28 8.82 -8.02
C THR A 154 -4.22 10.03 -8.02
N ASN A 155 -4.12 10.95 -7.07
CA ASN A 155 -4.96 12.13 -7.04
C ASN A 155 -4.64 13.08 -8.20
N LEU A 156 -3.35 13.26 -8.54
CA LEU A 156 -2.97 14.02 -9.74
C LEU A 156 -3.51 13.36 -11.01
N ILE A 157 -3.44 12.03 -11.12
CA ILE A 157 -4.04 11.28 -12.24
C ILE A 157 -5.54 11.59 -12.35
N LYS A 158 -6.29 11.47 -11.25
CA LYS A 158 -7.73 11.78 -11.24
C LYS A 158 -8.01 13.23 -11.67
N ASN A 159 -7.23 14.18 -11.18
CA ASN A 159 -7.37 15.60 -11.56
C ASN A 159 -7.15 15.82 -13.06
N MET A 160 -6.18 15.12 -13.69
CA MET A 160 -5.97 15.18 -15.13
C MET A 160 -7.17 14.60 -15.89
N VAL A 161 -7.79 13.54 -15.40
CA VAL A 161 -9.00 12.96 -15.99
C VAL A 161 -10.19 13.91 -15.82
N HIS A 162 -10.38 14.52 -14.65
CA HIS A 162 -11.40 15.56 -14.43
C HIS A 162 -11.25 16.76 -15.36
N ALA A 163 -10.02 17.14 -15.68
CA ALA A 163 -9.71 18.23 -16.62
C ALA A 163 -9.84 17.81 -18.10
N ASP A 164 -10.40 16.64 -18.39
CA ASP A 164 -10.58 16.09 -19.76
C ASP A 164 -9.28 16.02 -20.57
N LYS A 165 -8.17 15.65 -19.92
CA LYS A 165 -6.86 15.51 -20.57
C LYS A 165 -6.56 14.11 -21.07
N GLY A 166 -7.38 13.13 -20.70
CA GLY A 166 -7.24 11.73 -21.07
C GLY A 166 -8.03 10.82 -20.13
N PHE A 167 -7.58 9.58 -20.03
CA PHE A 167 -8.19 8.56 -19.17
C PHE A 167 -7.14 7.86 -18.31
N SER A 168 -7.59 7.07 -17.35
CA SER A 168 -6.72 6.22 -16.56
C SER A 168 -7.43 4.94 -16.14
N ILE A 169 -6.65 3.99 -15.67
CA ILE A 169 -7.09 2.76 -15.03
C ILE A 169 -6.62 2.82 -13.59
N VAL A 170 -7.57 2.77 -12.65
CA VAL A 170 -7.29 3.02 -11.24
C VAL A 170 -7.98 1.99 -10.35
N SER A 171 -7.61 1.95 -9.08
CA SER A 171 -8.35 1.25 -8.06
C SER A 171 -9.71 1.91 -7.84
N LYS A 172 -10.77 1.11 -7.81
CA LYS A 172 -12.11 1.58 -7.45
C LYS A 172 -12.16 2.18 -6.04
N SER A 173 -11.33 1.65 -5.13
CA SER A 173 -11.23 2.16 -3.76
C SER A 173 -10.75 3.61 -3.68
N THR A 174 -10.13 4.15 -4.73
CA THR A 174 -9.63 5.53 -4.76
C THR A 174 -10.69 6.54 -5.20
N LEU A 175 -11.86 6.07 -5.64
CA LEU A 175 -12.92 6.93 -6.15
C LEU A 175 -13.78 7.48 -5.02
N THR A 176 -13.85 8.79 -4.95
CA THR A 176 -14.72 9.51 -4.03
C THR A 176 -16.15 9.63 -4.60
N PRO A 177 -17.17 9.99 -3.80
CA PRO A 177 -18.51 10.31 -4.32
C PRO A 177 -18.48 11.38 -5.43
N TYR A 178 -17.59 12.37 -5.32
CA TYR A 178 -17.39 13.39 -6.36
C TYR A 178 -16.84 12.78 -7.65
N ASP A 179 -15.87 11.85 -7.57
CA ASP A 179 -15.35 11.15 -8.76
C ASP A 179 -16.48 10.38 -9.45
N LEU A 180 -17.29 9.63 -8.69
CA LEU A 180 -18.40 8.83 -9.22
C LEU A 180 -19.50 9.70 -9.89
N GLU A 181 -19.70 10.92 -9.39
CA GLU A 181 -20.64 11.87 -10.01
C GLU A 181 -20.12 12.39 -11.36
N LYS A 182 -18.84 12.74 -11.46
CA LYS A 182 -18.24 13.48 -12.58
C LYS A 182 -17.55 12.61 -13.62
N LEU A 183 -17.12 11.41 -13.24
CA LEU A 183 -16.41 10.50 -14.13
C LEU A 183 -17.30 9.36 -14.59
N GLU A 184 -17.10 8.95 -15.83
CA GLU A 184 -17.53 7.65 -16.34
C GLU A 184 -16.59 6.59 -15.82
N VAL A 185 -17.15 5.57 -15.16
CA VAL A 185 -16.41 4.47 -14.54
C VAL A 185 -16.80 3.18 -15.25
N THR A 186 -15.86 2.58 -15.98
CA THR A 186 -16.06 1.31 -16.68
C THR A 186 -15.44 0.18 -15.87
N ASN A 187 -16.22 -0.83 -15.51
CA ASN A 187 -15.69 -2.03 -14.87
C ASN A 187 -14.89 -2.85 -15.88
N LEU A 188 -13.69 -3.27 -15.49
CA LEU A 188 -12.83 -4.10 -16.32
C LEU A 188 -12.86 -5.58 -15.93
N ASP A 189 -13.67 -5.95 -14.92
CA ASP A 189 -13.74 -7.28 -14.32
C ASP A 189 -12.39 -7.81 -13.81
N ILE A 190 -11.50 -6.89 -13.45
CA ILE A 190 -10.19 -7.16 -12.90
C ILE A 190 -10.25 -7.03 -11.38
N LYS A 191 -10.10 -8.17 -10.69
CA LYS A 191 -9.95 -8.22 -9.22
C LYS A 191 -8.48 -8.18 -8.85
N ARG A 192 -8.16 -7.44 -7.81
CA ARG A 192 -6.86 -7.48 -7.16
C ARG A 192 -7.02 -7.63 -5.66
N TYR A 193 -5.91 -7.86 -4.97
CA TYR A 193 -5.91 -8.03 -3.53
C TYR A 193 -4.82 -7.20 -2.90
N PHE A 194 -5.07 -6.77 -1.67
CA PHE A 194 -4.05 -6.22 -0.80
C PHE A 194 -3.48 -7.33 0.06
N TYR A 195 -2.17 -7.26 0.27
CA TYR A 195 -1.42 -8.26 1.01
C TYR A 195 -0.68 -7.60 2.15
N LEU A 196 -0.85 -8.11 3.35
CA LEU A 196 0.00 -7.84 4.48
C LEU A 196 1.28 -8.66 4.31
N VAL A 197 2.44 -8.02 4.45
CA VAL A 197 3.76 -8.63 4.28
C VAL A 197 4.63 -8.35 5.50
N ILE A 198 5.37 -9.37 5.94
CA ILE A 198 6.27 -9.31 7.10
C ILE A 198 7.52 -10.12 6.76
N HIS A 199 8.68 -9.70 7.24
CA HIS A 199 9.89 -10.51 7.12
C HIS A 199 9.73 -11.81 7.92
N LYS A 200 10.18 -12.95 7.37
CA LYS A 200 10.01 -14.28 8.02
C LYS A 200 10.67 -14.36 9.39
N ASP A 201 11.82 -13.71 9.54
CA ASP A 201 12.57 -13.71 10.78
C ASP A 201 12.15 -12.60 11.74
N LYS A 202 11.07 -11.87 11.41
CA LYS A 202 10.51 -10.86 12.30
C LYS A 202 9.89 -11.53 13.52
N TYR A 203 10.36 -11.14 14.69
CA TYR A 203 9.71 -11.54 15.92
C TYR A 203 8.34 -10.87 16.04
N ILE A 204 7.30 -11.68 16.16
CA ILE A 204 5.93 -11.19 16.31
C ILE A 204 5.62 -11.13 17.82
N ASP A 205 5.87 -9.97 18.42
CA ASP A 205 5.49 -9.67 19.79
C ASP A 205 3.98 -9.44 19.92
N THR A 206 3.50 -9.26 21.13
CA THR A 206 2.07 -9.02 21.42
C THR A 206 1.55 -7.79 20.68
N LYS A 207 2.33 -6.71 20.63
CA LYS A 207 2.02 -5.45 19.94
C LYS A 207 1.79 -5.66 18.44
N LEU A 208 2.76 -6.25 17.75
CA LEU A 208 2.68 -6.51 16.31
C LEU A 208 1.51 -7.46 16.00
N ASN A 209 1.29 -8.47 16.85
CA ASN A 209 0.18 -9.42 16.68
C ASN A 209 -1.20 -8.73 16.77
N GLU A 210 -1.40 -7.81 17.71
CA GLU A 210 -2.67 -7.06 17.82
C GLU A 210 -2.89 -6.11 16.63
N VAL A 211 -1.83 -5.46 16.16
CA VAL A 211 -1.92 -4.65 14.92
C VAL A 211 -2.26 -5.50 13.71
N ILE A 212 -1.65 -6.68 13.57
CA ILE A 212 -1.98 -7.62 12.49
C ILE A 212 -3.45 -8.04 12.58
N LYS A 213 -3.95 -8.40 13.76
CA LYS A 213 -5.36 -8.77 13.94
C LYS A 213 -6.31 -7.66 13.52
N ASN A 214 -6.01 -6.42 13.89
CA ASN A 214 -6.81 -5.26 13.51
C ASN A 214 -6.83 -5.05 11.98
N LEU A 215 -5.69 -5.21 11.29
CA LEU A 215 -5.59 -5.02 9.84
C LEU A 215 -6.27 -6.12 9.02
N ILE A 216 -6.56 -7.26 9.61
CA ILE A 216 -7.21 -8.41 8.94
C ILE A 216 -8.67 -8.63 9.37
N SER A 217 -9.16 -7.84 10.33
CA SER A 217 -10.58 -7.81 10.74
C SER A 217 -11.44 -7.08 9.69
#